data_7a66bd04c5af7d70329c26f952cf0b32
#
_entry.id   7a66bd04c5af7d70329c26f952cf0b32
#
_cell.length_a   1.000
_cell.length_b   1.000
_cell.length_c   1.000
_cell.angle_alpha   90.00
_cell.angle_beta   90.00
_cell.angle_gamma   90.00
#
_symmetry.space_group_name_H-M   'P 1'
#
loop_
_entity.id
_entity.type
_entity.pdbx_description
1 polymer ?
#
loop_
_entity_poly.entity_id
_entity_poly.type
_entity_poly.pdbx_seq_one_letter_code
_entity_poly.pdbx_strand_id
1 'polypeptide(L)'
;MFFQRLPIFVLLFAAALTLNAQDDLLSLLGDDDKEINFTNAAFKTNRVINLHSLENTAPGVLDFKISHRFGTLNGGFYEMFGLDNATIRLGLDLGITDNLAVGLGRSSYEKTYDGFIKYKFLRQSTGARNMPVTAAVVATAAIQTLRWPDPDRENLFTSRLYYTWQLIVGRKFNDNFSLQLSPTLVHRNLVRTRDEKNDVPALGISGRYKLNKRIALNAEYIYVMPNTLAPEFKNALSIGFDIETGGHVFQLHLTNATSMIERGFVAENTNTWGNGGIHFGFNISRVFTLWEPK
;
A
#
# COMPACT_ATOMS: atom_id res chain seq x y z
N MET A 1 23.71 16.87 -12.52
CA MET A 1 23.80 15.80 -13.55
C MET A 1 22.75 14.70 -13.34
N PHE A 2 21.57 15.03 -12.79
CA PHE A 2 20.53 14.05 -12.39
C PHE A 2 19.19 14.15 -13.16
N PHE A 3 19.05 15.16 -14.03
CA PHE A 3 17.79 15.42 -14.75
C PHE A 3 17.60 14.64 -16.07
N GLN A 4 18.62 13.88 -16.53
CA GLN A 4 18.55 13.19 -17.84
C GLN A 4 18.00 11.76 -17.82
N ARG A 5 17.74 11.17 -16.64
CA ARG A 5 17.23 9.78 -16.56
C ARG A 5 15.73 9.64 -16.28
N LEU A 6 15.06 10.73 -15.90
CA LEU A 6 13.61 10.73 -15.66
C LEU A 6 12.74 10.53 -16.91
N PRO A 7 13.11 11.08 -18.11
CA PRO A 7 12.27 10.94 -19.30
C PRO A 7 12.19 9.52 -19.87
N ILE A 8 13.16 8.63 -19.58
CA ILE A 8 13.15 7.25 -20.11
C ILE A 8 12.09 6.38 -19.42
N PHE A 9 11.85 6.57 -18.12
CA PHE A 9 10.82 5.82 -17.39
C PHE A 9 9.39 6.27 -17.76
N VAL A 10 9.20 7.58 -17.97
CA VAL A 10 7.92 8.14 -18.42
C VAL A 10 7.64 7.72 -19.88
N LEU A 11 8.66 7.64 -20.73
CA LEU A 11 8.54 7.17 -22.12
C LEU A 11 8.24 5.66 -22.20
N LEU A 12 8.80 4.82 -21.35
CA LEU A 12 8.49 3.39 -21.30
C LEU A 12 7.05 3.13 -20.83
N PHE A 13 6.52 3.96 -19.94
CA PHE A 13 5.12 3.87 -19.50
C PHE A 13 4.16 4.38 -20.60
N ALA A 14 4.53 5.43 -21.32
CA ALA A 14 3.76 5.95 -22.46
C ALA A 14 3.78 4.99 -23.67
N ALA A 15 4.91 4.30 -23.93
CA ALA A 15 5.01 3.31 -25.00
C ALA A 15 4.15 2.06 -24.75
N ALA A 16 3.88 1.70 -23.49
CA ALA A 16 2.95 0.61 -23.14
C ALA A 16 1.47 0.95 -23.43
N LEU A 17 1.15 2.22 -23.70
CA LEU A 17 -0.23 2.65 -24.04
C LEU A 17 -0.57 2.49 -25.53
N THR A 18 0.40 2.22 -26.41
CA THR A 18 0.21 2.19 -27.88
C THR A 18 0.10 0.79 -28.48
N LEU A 19 0.11 -0.28 -27.68
CA LEU A 19 0.06 -1.67 -28.19
C LEU A 19 -1.35 -2.23 -28.45
N ASN A 20 -2.35 -1.39 -28.66
CA ASN A 20 -3.74 -1.83 -28.90
C ASN A 20 -4.14 -1.93 -30.38
N ALA A 21 -3.21 -2.16 -31.31
CA ALA A 21 -3.52 -2.20 -32.74
C ALA A 21 -4.02 -3.55 -33.27
N GLN A 22 -4.26 -4.55 -32.42
CA GLN A 22 -4.70 -5.90 -32.86
C GLN A 22 -6.15 -6.28 -32.49
N ASP A 23 -6.87 -5.45 -31.73
CA ASP A 23 -8.24 -5.75 -31.30
C ASP A 23 -9.32 -5.43 -32.36
N ASP A 24 -8.94 -4.81 -33.47
CA ASP A 24 -9.91 -4.30 -34.48
C ASP A 24 -10.53 -5.39 -35.36
N LEU A 25 -9.99 -6.61 -35.36
CA LEU A 25 -10.55 -7.72 -36.17
C LEU A 25 -11.58 -8.58 -35.42
N LEU A 26 -11.55 -8.59 -34.08
CA LEU A 26 -12.52 -9.33 -33.26
C LEU A 26 -13.83 -8.55 -33.02
N SER A 27 -13.82 -7.23 -33.23
CA SER A 27 -15.00 -6.38 -33.09
C SER A 27 -16.08 -6.64 -34.15
N LEU A 28 -15.73 -7.40 -35.19
CA LEU A 28 -16.68 -7.81 -36.27
C LEU A 28 -17.52 -9.05 -35.92
N LEU A 29 -17.30 -9.69 -34.76
CA LEU A 29 -17.91 -10.97 -34.42
C LEU A 29 -18.96 -10.95 -33.28
N GLY A 30 -19.26 -9.83 -32.63
CA GLY A 30 -20.29 -9.87 -31.61
C GLY A 30 -20.69 -8.54 -30.97
N ASP A 31 -21.90 -8.50 -30.50
CA ASP A 31 -22.62 -7.44 -29.77
C ASP A 31 -22.01 -7.09 -28.40
N ASP A 32 -20.77 -7.50 -28.07
CA ASP A 32 -20.06 -7.28 -26.78
C ASP A 32 -19.68 -5.80 -26.57
N ASP A 33 -19.80 -4.96 -27.59
CA ASP A 33 -19.40 -3.53 -27.53
C ASP A 33 -20.39 -2.63 -26.78
N LYS A 34 -21.51 -3.16 -26.28
CA LYS A 34 -22.53 -2.32 -25.59
C LYS A 34 -22.38 -2.23 -24.09
N GLU A 35 -21.61 -3.13 -23.49
CA GLU A 35 -21.41 -3.15 -22.03
C GLU A 35 -20.00 -2.71 -21.63
N ILE A 36 -19.92 -2.00 -20.47
CA ILE A 36 -18.64 -1.66 -19.88
C ILE A 36 -18.16 -2.81 -19.00
N ASN A 37 -17.11 -3.48 -19.44
CA ASN A 37 -16.50 -4.58 -18.71
C ASN A 37 -15.37 -4.06 -17.81
N PHE A 38 -15.64 -3.90 -16.50
CA PHE A 38 -14.63 -3.46 -15.56
C PHE A 38 -13.66 -4.57 -15.20
N THR A 39 -12.36 -4.22 -15.23
CA THR A 39 -11.30 -5.12 -14.77
C THR A 39 -11.37 -5.27 -13.24
N ASN A 40 -11.37 -6.51 -12.77
CA ASN A 40 -11.42 -6.86 -11.37
C ASN A 40 -10.16 -7.60 -10.94
N ALA A 41 -9.87 -7.58 -9.63
CA ALA A 41 -8.80 -8.35 -9.00
C ALA A 41 -7.40 -8.08 -9.60
N ALA A 42 -7.05 -6.80 -9.79
CA ALA A 42 -5.66 -6.40 -10.06
C ALA A 42 -4.76 -6.82 -8.89
N PHE A 43 -5.21 -6.58 -7.66
CA PHE A 43 -4.64 -7.11 -6.42
C PHE A 43 -5.69 -7.95 -5.70
N LYS A 44 -5.30 -8.65 -4.62
CA LYS A 44 -6.25 -9.51 -3.89
C LYS A 44 -6.92 -8.79 -2.73
N THR A 45 -6.19 -7.92 -2.05
CA THR A 45 -6.65 -7.15 -0.90
C THR A 45 -6.49 -5.66 -1.14
N ASN A 46 -7.09 -4.83 -0.29
CA ASN A 46 -6.99 -3.36 -0.35
C ASN A 46 -5.60 -2.81 0.04
N ARG A 47 -4.66 -3.69 0.43
CA ARG A 47 -3.22 -3.40 0.60
C ARG A 47 -2.39 -4.37 -0.24
N VAL A 48 -1.27 -3.92 -0.83
CA VAL A 48 -0.33 -4.82 -1.51
C VAL A 48 0.42 -5.64 -0.45
N ILE A 49 1.24 -5.02 0.36
CA ILE A 49 1.79 -5.51 1.62
C ILE A 49 1.62 -4.40 2.66
N ASN A 50 2.27 -3.25 2.47
CA ASN A 50 2.13 -2.04 3.26
C ASN A 50 1.27 -0.98 2.56
N LEU A 51 1.58 -0.68 1.28
CA LEU A 51 0.89 0.32 0.47
C LEU A 51 -0.55 -0.07 0.17
N HIS A 52 -1.43 0.92 0.08
CA HIS A 52 -2.76 0.71 -0.48
C HIS A 52 -2.67 0.17 -1.91
N SER A 53 -3.51 -0.79 -2.23
CA SER A 53 -3.66 -1.33 -3.59
C SER A 53 -4.76 -0.58 -4.36
N LEU A 54 -4.97 -0.94 -5.62
CA LEU A 54 -6.09 -0.46 -6.43
C LEU A 54 -7.46 -1.00 -5.98
N GLU A 55 -7.48 -2.04 -5.12
CA GLU A 55 -8.74 -2.67 -4.71
C GLU A 55 -9.38 -1.93 -3.54
N ASN A 56 -10.70 -1.84 -3.58
CA ASN A 56 -11.54 -1.44 -2.45
C ASN A 56 -12.20 -2.67 -1.84
N THR A 57 -12.57 -2.59 -0.57
CA THR A 57 -13.55 -3.48 0.03
C THR A 57 -14.89 -3.28 -0.67
N ALA A 58 -15.63 -4.34 -0.96
CA ALA A 58 -16.93 -4.26 -1.64
C ALA A 58 -17.94 -3.42 -0.83
N PRO A 59 -18.93 -2.80 -1.47
CA PRO A 59 -19.96 -2.04 -0.78
C PRO A 59 -20.68 -2.87 0.27
N GLY A 60 -20.88 -2.31 1.47
CA GLY A 60 -21.53 -2.99 2.59
C GLY A 60 -20.68 -4.05 3.28
N VAL A 61 -19.44 -4.24 2.86
CA VAL A 61 -18.52 -5.24 3.42
C VAL A 61 -17.50 -4.57 4.33
N LEU A 62 -17.32 -5.13 5.51
CA LEU A 62 -16.27 -4.80 6.46
C LEU A 62 -15.15 -5.83 6.34
N ASP A 63 -13.93 -5.39 6.06
CA ASP A 63 -12.72 -6.21 6.10
C ASP A 63 -12.01 -5.98 7.44
N PHE A 64 -12.04 -6.98 8.32
CA PHE A 64 -11.26 -7.00 9.53
C PHE A 64 -9.87 -7.52 9.22
N LYS A 65 -8.85 -6.70 9.51
CA LYS A 65 -7.48 -6.99 9.17
C LYS A 65 -6.59 -7.05 10.41
N ILE A 66 -5.84 -8.13 10.53
CA ILE A 66 -4.75 -8.27 11.49
C ILE A 66 -3.45 -8.21 10.72
N SER A 67 -2.65 -7.19 10.97
CA SER A 67 -1.29 -7.07 10.44
C SER A 67 -0.30 -7.27 11.56
N HIS A 68 0.72 -8.10 11.33
CA HIS A 68 1.70 -8.49 12.34
C HIS A 68 3.11 -8.41 11.75
N ARG A 69 4.05 -7.90 12.55
CA ARG A 69 5.48 -7.87 12.25
C ARG A 69 6.24 -8.41 13.45
N PHE A 70 7.05 -9.41 13.22
CA PHE A 70 8.03 -9.88 14.19
C PHE A 70 9.22 -8.93 14.27
N GLY A 71 10.14 -9.16 15.21
CA GLY A 71 11.44 -8.49 15.25
C GLY A 71 12.28 -8.77 14.01
N THR A 72 13.50 -8.27 14.00
CA THR A 72 14.41 -8.43 12.86
C THR A 72 15.14 -9.77 12.90
N LEU A 73 15.40 -10.34 11.71
CA LEU A 73 16.13 -11.61 11.57
C LEU A 73 17.57 -11.53 12.07
N ASN A 74 18.19 -10.34 12.06
CA ASN A 74 19.60 -10.16 12.46
C ASN A 74 19.86 -10.29 13.97
N GLY A 75 18.81 -10.35 14.81
CA GLY A 75 18.92 -10.76 16.21
C GLY A 75 19.38 -12.21 16.39
N GLY A 76 19.35 -12.99 15.31
CA GLY A 76 19.83 -14.36 15.24
C GLY A 76 19.09 -15.29 16.19
N PHE A 77 19.78 -16.38 16.57
CA PHE A 77 19.17 -17.40 17.43
C PHE A 77 18.82 -16.88 18.84
N TYR A 78 19.53 -15.90 19.32
CA TYR A 78 19.27 -15.32 20.65
C TYR A 78 17.87 -14.69 20.78
N GLU A 79 17.40 -14.05 19.72
CA GLU A 79 16.04 -13.49 19.63
C GLU A 79 15.09 -14.37 18.81
N MET A 80 15.40 -15.66 18.66
CA MET A 80 14.64 -16.60 17.82
C MET A 80 14.37 -16.03 16.42
N PHE A 81 15.38 -15.38 15.80
CA PHE A 81 15.27 -14.72 14.50
C PHE A 81 14.14 -13.66 14.46
N GLY A 82 13.96 -12.95 15.58
CA GLY A 82 12.97 -11.89 15.74
C GLY A 82 11.62 -12.35 16.29
N LEU A 83 11.38 -13.64 16.52
CA LEU A 83 10.09 -14.15 17.00
C LEU A 83 9.75 -13.70 18.44
N ASP A 84 10.75 -13.33 19.25
CA ASP A 84 10.56 -12.84 20.63
C ASP A 84 9.89 -11.47 20.69
N ASN A 85 9.93 -10.70 19.61
CA ASN A 85 9.38 -9.35 19.53
C ASN A 85 8.32 -9.25 18.44
N ALA A 86 7.25 -8.53 18.74
CA ALA A 86 6.17 -8.36 17.76
C ALA A 86 5.47 -7.01 17.88
N THR A 87 5.02 -6.53 16.75
CA THR A 87 4.07 -5.43 16.63
C THR A 87 2.84 -5.88 15.89
N ILE A 88 1.68 -5.36 16.28
CA ILE A 88 0.39 -5.70 15.68
C ILE A 88 -0.36 -4.43 15.31
N ARG A 89 -1.07 -4.45 14.17
CA ARG A 89 -2.08 -3.47 13.81
C ARG A 89 -3.41 -4.17 13.54
N LEU A 90 -4.44 -3.74 14.23
CA LEU A 90 -5.82 -4.12 13.97
C LEU A 90 -6.46 -3.04 13.09
N GLY A 91 -7.08 -3.45 11.99
CA GLY A 91 -7.73 -2.56 11.04
C GLY A 91 -9.17 -2.99 10.76
N LEU A 92 -10.03 -2.00 10.50
CA LEU A 92 -11.41 -2.13 10.07
C LEU A 92 -11.56 -1.29 8.80
N ASP A 93 -11.70 -1.95 7.65
CA ASP A 93 -11.79 -1.30 6.35
C ASP A 93 -13.18 -1.56 5.76
N LEU A 94 -13.99 -0.51 5.58
CA LEU A 94 -15.37 -0.58 5.14
C LEU A 94 -15.54 -0.05 3.73
N GLY A 95 -16.15 -0.86 2.85
CA GLY A 95 -16.62 -0.41 1.55
C GLY A 95 -17.95 0.34 1.67
N ILE A 96 -17.95 1.61 1.26
CA ILE A 96 -19.18 2.45 1.25
C ILE A 96 -19.87 2.31 -0.10
N THR A 97 -19.10 2.42 -1.18
CA THR A 97 -19.52 2.19 -2.57
C THR A 97 -18.42 1.44 -3.32
N ASP A 98 -18.65 1.05 -4.56
CA ASP A 98 -17.60 0.47 -5.43
C ASP A 98 -16.35 1.34 -5.53
N ASN A 99 -16.54 2.65 -5.39
CA ASN A 99 -15.49 3.64 -5.57
C ASN A 99 -14.96 4.22 -4.25
N LEU A 100 -15.71 4.14 -3.15
CA LEU A 100 -15.38 4.76 -1.87
C LEU A 100 -15.21 3.71 -0.79
N ALA A 101 -14.06 3.71 -0.14
CA ALA A 101 -13.77 2.92 1.06
C ALA A 101 -13.18 3.82 2.15
N VAL A 102 -13.47 3.50 3.40
CA VAL A 102 -12.92 4.14 4.58
C VAL A 102 -12.35 3.09 5.51
N GLY A 103 -11.42 3.47 6.37
CA GLY A 103 -10.91 2.53 7.36
C GLY A 103 -10.33 3.22 8.57
N LEU A 104 -10.26 2.45 9.66
CA LEU A 104 -9.68 2.85 10.92
C LEU A 104 -8.74 1.73 11.40
N GLY A 105 -7.69 2.09 12.11
CA GLY A 105 -6.78 1.11 12.65
C GLY A 105 -6.08 1.57 13.92
N ARG A 106 -5.53 0.59 14.64
CA ARG A 106 -4.67 0.84 15.80
C ARG A 106 -3.47 -0.08 15.74
N SER A 107 -2.29 0.51 15.79
CA SER A 107 -1.01 -0.19 15.89
C SER A 107 -0.50 -0.21 17.34
N SER A 108 0.09 -1.32 17.77
CA SER A 108 0.86 -1.38 19.01
C SER A 108 2.18 -0.60 18.89
N TYR A 109 2.74 -0.53 17.67
CA TYR A 109 3.92 0.28 17.38
C TYR A 109 3.61 1.76 17.62
N GLU A 110 4.33 2.38 18.54
CA GLU A 110 4.13 3.75 19.00
C GLU A 110 2.69 4.09 19.45
N LYS A 111 1.87 3.06 19.73
CA LYS A 111 0.46 3.20 20.13
C LYS A 111 -0.32 4.12 19.21
N THR A 112 -0.11 3.98 17.90
CA THR A 112 -0.67 4.85 16.88
C THR A 112 -2.07 4.41 16.47
N TYR A 113 -3.00 5.36 16.38
CA TYR A 113 -4.27 5.21 15.69
C TYR A 113 -4.15 5.85 14.31
N ASP A 114 -4.78 5.24 13.32
CA ASP A 114 -4.82 5.73 11.94
C ASP A 114 -6.21 5.58 11.34
N GLY A 115 -6.49 6.41 10.36
CA GLY A 115 -7.70 6.31 9.55
C GLY A 115 -7.44 6.76 8.13
N PHE A 116 -8.22 6.25 7.18
CA PHE A 116 -8.09 6.63 5.78
C PHE A 116 -9.44 6.77 5.09
N ILE A 117 -9.43 7.55 4.03
CA ILE A 117 -10.47 7.62 3.00
C ILE A 117 -9.80 7.32 1.66
N LYS A 118 -10.38 6.42 0.89
CA LYS A 118 -9.88 6.02 -0.43
C LYS A 118 -10.99 6.13 -1.46
N TYR A 119 -10.73 6.90 -2.52
CA TYR A 119 -11.66 7.12 -3.61
C TYR A 119 -11.06 6.72 -4.96
N LYS A 120 -11.69 5.74 -5.61
CA LYS A 120 -11.33 5.22 -6.94
C LYS A 120 -12.10 6.01 -7.99
N PHE A 121 -11.45 6.94 -8.67
CA PHE A 121 -12.09 7.83 -9.66
C PHE A 121 -11.98 7.35 -11.10
N LEU A 122 -11.04 6.41 -11.40
CA LEU A 122 -10.94 5.72 -12.69
C LEU A 122 -10.91 4.21 -12.45
N ARG A 123 -11.59 3.45 -13.30
CA ARG A 123 -11.59 1.98 -13.30
C ARG A 123 -11.18 1.50 -14.67
N GLN A 124 -10.17 0.64 -14.74
CA GLN A 124 -9.77 -0.05 -15.95
C GLN A 124 -10.96 -0.84 -16.52
N SER A 125 -11.22 -0.67 -17.80
CA SER A 125 -12.36 -1.31 -18.49
C SER A 125 -12.10 -1.51 -19.96
N THR A 126 -12.89 -2.42 -20.55
CA THR A 126 -12.99 -2.74 -21.99
C THR A 126 -14.45 -2.69 -22.43
N GLY A 127 -14.73 -2.89 -23.71
CA GLY A 127 -16.07 -2.81 -24.28
C GLY A 127 -16.47 -1.37 -24.58
N ALA A 128 -17.71 -0.99 -24.28
CA ALA A 128 -18.28 0.34 -24.58
C ALA A 128 -17.42 1.53 -24.06
N ARG A 129 -16.57 1.30 -23.09
CA ARG A 129 -15.60 2.27 -22.58
C ARG A 129 -14.24 1.59 -22.38
N ASN A 130 -13.26 2.00 -23.16
CA ASN A 130 -11.88 1.53 -22.99
C ASN A 130 -11.10 2.48 -22.09
N MET A 131 -10.79 2.03 -20.87
CA MET A 131 -9.96 2.75 -19.89
C MET A 131 -8.75 1.88 -19.54
N PRO A 132 -7.53 2.28 -19.92
CA PRO A 132 -6.35 1.41 -19.79
C PRO A 132 -5.84 1.23 -18.37
N VAL A 133 -6.24 2.09 -17.41
CA VAL A 133 -5.73 2.10 -16.04
C VAL A 133 -6.84 2.27 -15.02
N THR A 134 -6.57 1.81 -13.80
CA THR A 134 -7.34 2.19 -12.60
C THR A 134 -6.57 3.27 -11.84
N ALA A 135 -7.28 4.28 -11.32
CA ALA A 135 -6.68 5.30 -10.48
C ALA A 135 -7.54 5.59 -9.25
N ALA A 136 -6.88 5.80 -8.11
CA ALA A 136 -7.49 6.13 -6.84
C ALA A 136 -6.66 7.15 -6.07
N VAL A 137 -7.31 7.93 -5.23
CA VAL A 137 -6.66 8.80 -4.24
C VAL A 137 -6.92 8.24 -2.84
N VAL A 138 -5.91 8.34 -1.98
CA VAL A 138 -6.00 7.98 -0.57
C VAL A 138 -5.54 9.17 0.26
N ALA A 139 -6.32 9.51 1.27
CA ALA A 139 -5.92 10.43 2.32
C ALA A 139 -5.94 9.69 3.66
N THR A 140 -4.83 9.75 4.39
CA THR A 140 -4.72 9.13 5.71
C THR A 140 -4.38 10.18 6.77
N ALA A 141 -4.88 9.96 8.00
CA ALA A 141 -4.48 10.69 9.18
C ALA A 141 -4.07 9.69 10.26
N ALA A 142 -3.00 10.00 10.98
CA ALA A 142 -2.54 9.16 12.08
C ALA A 142 -2.20 10.01 13.30
N ILE A 143 -2.43 9.44 14.49
CA ILE A 143 -2.09 10.06 15.76
C ILE A 143 -1.27 9.11 16.63
N GLN A 144 -0.07 9.54 17.01
CA GLN A 144 0.77 8.84 17.99
C GLN A 144 0.29 9.15 19.41
N THR A 145 0.03 8.12 20.21
CA THR A 145 -0.49 8.29 21.58
C THR A 145 0.46 7.87 22.68
N LEU A 146 1.76 7.78 22.41
CA LEU A 146 2.77 7.58 23.46
C LEU A 146 2.72 8.72 24.47
N ARG A 147 3.10 8.42 25.70
CA ARG A 147 3.31 9.46 26.72
C ARG A 147 4.43 10.40 26.25
N TRP A 148 4.31 11.67 26.59
CA TRP A 148 5.36 12.62 26.29
C TRP A 148 6.64 12.24 27.04
N PRO A 149 7.80 12.24 26.38
CA PRO A 149 9.09 11.98 27.05
C PRO A 149 9.41 13.01 28.15
N ASP A 150 9.01 14.27 27.91
CA ASP A 150 9.14 15.38 28.83
C ASP A 150 7.74 15.99 29.06
N PRO A 151 7.01 15.58 30.12
CA PRO A 151 5.68 16.09 30.42
C PRO A 151 5.64 17.56 30.83
N ASP A 152 6.74 18.10 31.36
CA ASP A 152 6.82 19.47 31.86
C ASP A 152 7.04 20.49 30.73
N ARG A 153 7.39 20.03 29.56
CA ARG A 153 7.50 20.85 28.35
C ARG A 153 6.11 21.19 27.79
N GLU A 154 5.97 22.35 27.14
CA GLU A 154 4.79 22.65 26.32
C GLU A 154 4.67 21.66 25.15
N ASN A 155 3.75 20.74 25.28
CA ASN A 155 3.52 19.64 24.32
C ASN A 155 2.23 19.90 23.52
N LEU A 156 2.38 20.35 22.28
CA LEU A 156 1.24 20.62 21.41
C LEU A 156 0.60 19.31 20.92
N PHE A 157 -0.73 19.20 21.02
CA PHE A 157 -1.47 18.04 20.49
C PHE A 157 -1.20 17.81 19.00
N THR A 158 -1.10 18.87 18.21
CA THR A 158 -0.83 18.81 16.78
C THR A 158 0.50 18.12 16.43
N SER A 159 1.49 18.17 17.31
CA SER A 159 2.78 17.50 17.13
C SER A 159 2.67 15.97 17.02
N ARG A 160 1.53 15.40 17.41
CA ARG A 160 1.24 13.95 17.34
C ARG A 160 0.55 13.53 16.05
N LEU A 161 0.16 14.50 15.20
CA LEU A 161 -0.62 14.27 14.01
C LEU A 161 0.29 14.14 12.78
N TYR A 162 -0.08 13.20 11.93
CA TYR A 162 0.58 12.89 10.67
C TYR A 162 -0.48 12.71 9.59
N TYR A 163 -0.18 13.19 8.39
CA TYR A 163 -1.08 13.10 7.25
C TYR A 163 -0.36 12.47 6.07
N THR A 164 -1.06 11.69 5.28
CA THR A 164 -0.49 11.12 4.06
C THR A 164 -1.49 11.22 2.93
N TRP A 165 -1.01 11.61 1.77
CA TRP A 165 -1.76 11.61 0.52
C TRP A 165 -1.06 10.69 -0.47
N GLN A 166 -1.85 9.82 -1.11
CA GLN A 166 -1.37 8.92 -2.14
C GLN A 166 -2.24 9.03 -3.37
N LEU A 167 -1.62 9.14 -4.53
CA LEU A 167 -2.26 8.87 -5.81
C LEU A 167 -1.82 7.47 -6.24
N ILE A 168 -2.77 6.57 -6.45
CA ILE A 168 -2.48 5.20 -6.91
C ILE A 168 -2.92 5.11 -8.35
N VAL A 169 -2.01 4.75 -9.25
CA VAL A 169 -2.31 4.49 -10.66
C VAL A 169 -1.72 3.15 -11.03
N GLY A 170 -2.51 2.27 -11.61
CA GLY A 170 -2.00 0.98 -12.01
C GLY A 170 -2.88 0.26 -13.03
N ARG A 171 -2.37 -0.87 -13.47
CA ARG A 171 -2.97 -1.67 -14.53
C ARG A 171 -2.83 -3.16 -14.24
N LYS A 172 -3.89 -3.89 -14.50
CA LYS A 172 -3.84 -5.33 -14.70
C LYS A 172 -3.53 -5.58 -16.18
N PHE A 173 -2.31 -6.04 -16.47
CA PHE A 173 -1.84 -6.24 -17.85
C PHE A 173 -2.41 -7.52 -18.44
N ASN A 174 -2.57 -8.55 -17.62
CA ASN A 174 -3.18 -9.83 -17.98
C ASN A 174 -3.71 -10.51 -16.71
N ASP A 175 -4.20 -11.74 -16.81
CA ASP A 175 -4.78 -12.47 -15.67
C ASP A 175 -3.78 -12.76 -14.54
N ASN A 176 -2.49 -12.73 -14.84
CA ASN A 176 -1.45 -13.07 -13.88
C ASN A 176 -0.67 -11.86 -13.38
N PHE A 177 -0.55 -10.77 -14.14
CA PHE A 177 0.34 -9.67 -13.82
C PHE A 177 -0.37 -8.33 -13.69
N SER A 178 -0.12 -7.66 -12.56
CA SER A 178 -0.56 -6.30 -12.27
C SER A 178 0.58 -5.47 -11.72
N LEU A 179 0.58 -4.18 -12.03
CA LEU A 179 1.55 -3.22 -11.54
C LEU A 179 0.82 -1.93 -11.14
N GLN A 180 1.31 -1.28 -10.07
CA GLN A 180 0.86 0.05 -9.67
C GLN A 180 2.03 0.94 -9.27
N LEU A 181 1.83 2.24 -9.47
CA LEU A 181 2.66 3.33 -8.97
C LEU A 181 1.85 4.13 -7.96
N SER A 182 2.50 4.55 -6.87
CA SER A 182 1.86 5.25 -5.77
C SER A 182 2.70 6.47 -5.36
N PRO A 183 2.69 7.59 -6.13
CA PRO A 183 3.18 8.86 -5.63
C PRO A 183 2.54 9.18 -4.28
N THR A 184 3.38 9.45 -3.29
CA THR A 184 2.99 9.59 -1.89
C THR A 184 3.63 10.83 -1.29
N LEU A 185 2.87 11.58 -0.50
CA LEU A 185 3.38 12.69 0.31
C LEU A 185 3.01 12.42 1.77
N VAL A 186 4.01 12.32 2.63
CA VAL A 186 3.81 12.22 4.09
C VAL A 186 4.13 13.56 4.72
N HIS A 187 3.19 14.13 5.48
CA HIS A 187 3.38 15.32 6.29
C HIS A 187 3.51 14.95 7.76
N ARG A 188 4.59 15.39 8.39
CA ARG A 188 4.87 15.23 9.82
C ARG A 188 4.81 16.60 10.49
N ASN A 189 3.88 16.81 11.42
CA ASN A 189 3.77 18.09 12.12
C ASN A 189 4.98 18.38 13.03
N LEU A 190 5.65 17.32 13.51
CA LEU A 190 6.87 17.42 14.27
C LEU A 190 7.95 16.52 13.65
N VAL A 191 9.15 17.08 13.46
CA VAL A 191 10.36 16.38 13.06
C VAL A 191 11.38 16.37 14.22
N ARG A 192 12.34 15.45 14.19
CA ARG A 192 13.32 15.29 15.28
C ARG A 192 14.35 16.41 15.31
N THR A 193 14.78 16.85 14.13
CA THR A 193 15.81 17.88 13.95
C THR A 193 15.34 18.95 12.96
N ARG A 194 16.01 20.11 12.98
CA ARG A 194 15.71 21.21 12.06
C ARG A 194 16.08 20.91 10.61
N ASP A 195 16.95 19.92 10.39
CA ASP A 195 17.43 19.54 9.06
C ASP A 195 16.46 18.57 8.35
N GLU A 196 15.57 17.93 9.10
CA GLU A 196 14.53 17.09 8.53
C GLU A 196 13.37 17.94 7.99
N LYS A 197 12.77 17.45 6.88
CA LYS A 197 11.60 18.08 6.29
C LYS A 197 10.31 17.54 6.92
N ASN A 198 9.33 18.44 7.10
CA ASN A 198 7.98 18.03 7.48
C ASN A 198 7.31 17.22 6.38
N ASP A 199 7.54 17.61 5.12
CA ASP A 199 6.99 17.00 3.92
C ASP A 199 7.99 16.01 3.30
N VAL A 200 7.57 14.75 3.19
CA VAL A 200 8.37 13.64 2.68
C VAL A 200 7.70 13.06 1.44
N PRO A 201 8.09 13.52 0.24
CA PRO A 201 7.64 12.92 -1.00
C PRO A 201 8.33 11.58 -1.25
N ALA A 202 7.56 10.61 -1.74
CA ALA A 202 8.02 9.27 -2.06
C ALA A 202 7.27 8.72 -3.28
N LEU A 203 7.83 7.69 -3.90
CA LEU A 203 7.22 6.92 -4.97
C LEU A 203 7.18 5.45 -4.58
N GLY A 204 5.98 4.93 -4.38
CA GLY A 204 5.76 3.49 -4.24
C GLY A 204 5.64 2.83 -5.61
N ILE A 205 6.28 1.67 -5.76
CA ILE A 205 6.16 0.79 -6.93
C ILE A 205 5.75 -0.57 -6.38
N SER A 206 4.64 -1.12 -6.85
CA SER A 206 4.14 -2.40 -6.36
C SER A 206 3.65 -3.27 -7.51
N GLY A 207 3.98 -4.55 -7.44
CA GLY A 207 3.58 -5.54 -8.42
C GLY A 207 2.98 -6.79 -7.78
N ARG A 208 2.09 -7.43 -8.54
CA ARG A 208 1.51 -8.72 -8.19
C ARG A 208 1.64 -9.67 -9.37
N TYR A 209 2.12 -10.88 -9.09
CA TYR A 209 2.18 -11.96 -10.05
C TYR A 209 1.44 -13.20 -9.52
N LYS A 210 0.36 -13.59 -10.17
CA LYS A 210 -0.46 -14.75 -9.81
C LYS A 210 0.22 -16.03 -10.27
N LEU A 211 0.63 -16.86 -9.33
CA LEU A 211 1.28 -18.15 -9.61
C LEU A 211 0.26 -19.23 -9.93
N ASN A 212 -0.87 -19.24 -9.23
CA ASN A 212 -1.99 -20.14 -9.47
C ASN A 212 -3.31 -19.51 -8.96
N LYS A 213 -4.41 -20.26 -8.94
CA LYS A 213 -5.73 -19.73 -8.52
C LYS A 213 -5.77 -19.22 -7.08
N ARG A 214 -4.87 -19.68 -6.22
CA ARG A 214 -4.89 -19.37 -4.76
C ARG A 214 -3.66 -18.63 -4.27
N ILE A 215 -2.57 -18.61 -5.04
CA ILE A 215 -1.29 -18.04 -4.60
C ILE A 215 -0.83 -16.99 -5.59
N ALA A 216 -0.45 -15.82 -5.07
CA ALA A 216 0.20 -14.77 -5.82
C ALA A 216 1.44 -14.24 -5.08
N LEU A 217 2.46 -13.89 -5.84
CA LEU A 217 3.65 -13.18 -5.36
C LEU A 217 3.37 -11.68 -5.42
N ASN A 218 3.67 -10.97 -4.34
CA ASN A 218 3.61 -9.51 -4.26
C ASN A 218 5.00 -8.97 -3.95
N ALA A 219 5.32 -7.84 -4.55
CA ALA A 219 6.50 -7.06 -4.21
C ALA A 219 6.16 -5.58 -4.20
N GLU A 220 6.78 -4.83 -3.28
CA GLU A 220 6.67 -3.37 -3.24
C GLU A 220 8.00 -2.75 -2.83
N TYR A 221 8.31 -1.61 -3.44
CA TYR A 221 9.45 -0.78 -3.11
C TYR A 221 9.00 0.66 -2.97
N ILE A 222 9.45 1.33 -1.91
CA ILE A 222 9.11 2.71 -1.61
C ILE A 222 10.40 3.53 -1.70
N TYR A 223 10.50 4.32 -2.75
CA TYR A 223 11.61 5.24 -2.97
C TYR A 223 11.28 6.60 -2.38
N VAL A 224 11.99 7.00 -1.33
CA VAL A 224 11.87 8.33 -0.72
C VAL A 224 12.78 9.30 -1.46
N MET A 225 12.26 10.50 -1.74
CA MET A 225 13.04 11.52 -2.47
C MET A 225 14.25 11.97 -1.64
N PRO A 226 15.43 12.13 -2.26
CA PRO A 226 16.67 12.53 -1.57
C PRO A 226 16.51 13.86 -0.81
N ASN A 227 17.29 14.03 0.27
CA ASN A 227 17.36 15.24 1.07
C ASN A 227 16.04 15.63 1.79
N THR A 228 15.17 14.67 2.04
CA THR A 228 13.92 14.87 2.80
C THR A 228 13.95 14.24 4.18
N LEU A 229 14.80 13.23 4.36
CA LEU A 229 14.98 12.49 5.61
C LEU A 229 16.44 12.49 6.04
N ALA A 230 16.67 12.29 7.34
CA ALA A 230 18.00 12.07 7.88
C ALA A 230 18.62 10.76 7.34
N PRO A 231 19.96 10.62 7.31
CA PRO A 231 20.68 9.50 6.67
C PRO A 231 20.39 8.11 7.26
N GLU A 232 19.91 8.04 8.51
CA GLU A 232 19.53 6.80 9.16
C GLU A 232 18.29 6.16 8.55
N PHE A 233 17.39 6.94 7.94
CA PHE A 233 16.18 6.43 7.31
C PHE A 233 16.47 5.78 5.97
N LYS A 234 15.79 4.69 5.69
CA LYS A 234 16.02 3.81 4.55
C LYS A 234 14.73 3.55 3.78
N ASN A 235 14.86 3.34 2.49
CA ASN A 235 13.74 2.93 1.64
C ASN A 235 13.18 1.57 2.09
N ALA A 236 11.86 1.44 2.06
CA ALA A 236 11.21 0.18 2.39
C ALA A 236 11.11 -0.73 1.15
N LEU A 237 11.46 -1.99 1.33
CA LEU A 237 11.29 -3.07 0.35
C LEU A 237 10.56 -4.22 1.02
N SER A 238 9.52 -4.73 0.39
CA SER A 238 8.74 -5.86 0.87
C SER A 238 8.50 -6.86 -0.24
N ILE A 239 8.56 -8.15 0.08
CA ILE A 239 8.25 -9.26 -0.83
C ILE A 239 7.41 -10.26 -0.05
N GLY A 240 6.35 -10.78 -0.65
CA GLY A 240 5.46 -11.71 0.05
C GLY A 240 4.52 -12.46 -0.88
N PHE A 241 3.74 -13.34 -0.27
CA PHE A 241 2.75 -14.16 -0.96
C PHE A 241 1.36 -13.91 -0.39
N ASP A 242 0.39 -13.76 -1.28
CA ASP A 242 -1.02 -13.90 -0.94
C ASP A 242 -1.41 -15.36 -1.07
N ILE A 243 -2.07 -15.91 -0.05
CA ILE A 243 -2.62 -17.26 -0.01
C ILE A 243 -4.11 -17.15 0.24
N GLU A 244 -4.90 -17.47 -0.77
CA GLU A 244 -6.36 -17.42 -0.68
C GLU A 244 -6.92 -18.75 -0.17
N THR A 245 -7.67 -18.68 0.90
CA THR A 245 -8.48 -19.78 1.44
C THR A 245 -9.94 -19.34 1.52
N GLY A 246 -10.90 -20.24 1.38
CA GLY A 246 -12.33 -19.97 1.14
C GLY A 246 -13.09 -18.91 1.96
N GLY A 247 -12.44 -17.99 2.64
CA GLY A 247 -13.04 -16.89 3.42
C GLY A 247 -11.99 -15.95 4.00
N HIS A 248 -10.72 -16.27 3.84
CA HIS A 248 -9.59 -15.48 4.34
C HIS A 248 -8.53 -15.30 3.26
N VAL A 249 -7.80 -14.19 3.33
CA VAL A 249 -6.57 -14.00 2.61
C VAL A 249 -5.44 -13.87 3.63
N PHE A 250 -4.47 -14.77 3.52
CA PHE A 250 -3.22 -14.71 4.28
C PHE A 250 -2.14 -14.10 3.40
N GLN A 251 -1.49 -13.05 3.87
CA GLN A 251 -0.29 -12.50 3.24
C GLN A 251 0.90 -12.79 4.14
N LEU A 252 1.81 -13.63 3.68
CA LEU A 252 3.09 -13.87 4.35
C LEU A 252 4.17 -13.06 3.65
N HIS A 253 4.98 -12.31 4.38
CA HIS A 253 5.95 -11.43 3.75
C HIS A 253 7.19 -11.19 4.58
N LEU A 254 8.24 -10.77 3.89
CA LEU A 254 9.47 -10.22 4.41
C LEU A 254 9.53 -8.73 4.06
N THR A 255 9.89 -7.90 5.02
CA THR A 255 9.99 -6.44 4.84
C THR A 255 11.05 -5.88 5.78
N ASN A 256 11.72 -4.79 5.39
CA ASN A 256 12.55 -4.05 6.32
C ASN A 256 11.79 -2.94 7.07
N ALA A 257 10.48 -2.81 6.86
CA ALA A 257 9.65 -1.83 7.56
C ALA A 257 9.01 -2.44 8.82
N THR A 258 9.30 -1.88 10.00
CA THR A 258 8.69 -2.27 11.28
C THR A 258 7.24 -1.78 11.36
N SER A 259 6.99 -0.56 10.94
CA SER A 259 5.68 0.08 10.98
C SER A 259 4.76 -0.44 9.87
N MET A 260 3.46 -0.50 10.17
CA MET A 260 2.39 -0.94 9.26
C MET A 260 1.48 0.22 8.83
N ILE A 261 1.88 1.46 9.11
CA ILE A 261 1.20 2.70 8.71
C ILE A 261 2.14 3.58 7.87
N GLU A 262 1.55 4.40 7.01
CA GLU A 262 2.25 5.17 5.95
C GLU A 262 3.39 6.03 6.48
N ARG A 263 3.15 6.77 7.56
CA ARG A 263 4.18 7.57 8.24
C ARG A 263 5.45 6.75 8.50
N GLY A 264 5.29 5.57 9.10
CA GLY A 264 6.41 4.78 9.58
C GLY A 264 7.16 4.08 8.45
N PHE A 265 6.46 3.39 7.54
CA PHE A 265 7.15 2.66 6.47
C PHE A 265 7.66 3.55 5.33
N VAL A 266 7.15 4.79 5.18
CA VAL A 266 7.67 5.78 4.23
C VAL A 266 8.77 6.63 4.85
N ALA A 267 8.50 7.26 6.02
CA ALA A 267 9.32 8.36 6.52
C ALA A 267 10.18 8.01 7.74
N GLU A 268 10.02 6.82 8.36
CA GLU A 268 10.68 6.49 9.62
C GLU A 268 11.28 5.07 9.63
N ASN A 269 11.46 4.46 8.46
CA ASN A 269 12.08 3.16 8.35
C ASN A 269 13.61 3.26 8.49
N THR A 270 14.20 2.56 9.46
CA THR A 270 15.64 2.56 9.73
C THR A 270 16.35 1.27 9.35
N ASN A 271 15.60 0.19 9.08
CA ASN A 271 16.16 -1.12 8.79
C ASN A 271 16.54 -1.28 7.32
N THR A 272 17.49 -2.17 7.04
CA THR A 272 17.94 -2.50 5.67
C THR A 272 17.97 -3.99 5.44
N TRP A 273 17.79 -4.40 4.17
CA TRP A 273 17.95 -5.80 3.78
C TRP A 273 19.41 -6.26 3.88
N GLY A 274 20.35 -5.36 3.60
CA GLY A 274 21.78 -5.68 3.53
C GLY A 274 22.40 -6.09 4.86
N ASN A 275 21.85 -5.66 6.00
CA ASN A 275 22.32 -6.01 7.33
C ASN A 275 21.43 -7.02 8.07
N GLY A 276 20.46 -7.63 7.35
CA GLY A 276 19.50 -8.56 7.95
C GLY A 276 18.43 -7.89 8.82
N GLY A 277 18.27 -6.56 8.72
CA GLY A 277 17.17 -5.82 9.35
C GLY A 277 15.85 -6.08 8.62
N ILE A 278 15.46 -7.35 8.55
CA ILE A 278 14.30 -7.84 7.83
C ILE A 278 13.34 -8.44 8.84
N HIS A 279 12.10 -8.04 8.77
CA HIS A 279 11.01 -8.59 9.57
C HIS A 279 10.27 -9.65 8.78
N PHE A 280 10.03 -10.80 9.37
CA PHE A 280 8.93 -11.66 8.94
C PHE A 280 7.62 -11.05 9.43
N GLY A 281 6.59 -11.09 8.61
CA GLY A 281 5.28 -10.59 8.95
C GLY A 281 4.18 -11.32 8.22
N PHE A 282 2.95 -11.10 8.70
CA PHE A 282 1.77 -11.57 8.02
C PHE A 282 0.63 -10.55 8.14
N ASN A 283 -0.26 -10.56 7.16
CA ASN A 283 -1.56 -9.91 7.25
C ASN A 283 -2.64 -10.98 7.07
N ILE A 284 -3.67 -10.95 7.90
CA ILE A 284 -4.86 -11.80 7.78
C ILE A 284 -6.05 -10.89 7.57
N SER A 285 -6.81 -11.16 6.52
CA SER A 285 -8.00 -10.41 6.14
C SER A 285 -9.21 -11.32 6.20
N ARG A 286 -10.26 -10.88 6.89
CA ARG A 286 -11.57 -11.55 6.94
C ARG A 286 -12.68 -10.56 6.71
N VAL A 287 -13.52 -10.84 5.72
CA VAL A 287 -14.63 -9.97 5.36
C VAL A 287 -15.94 -10.40 6.02
N PHE A 288 -16.76 -9.40 6.37
CA PHE A 288 -18.10 -9.56 6.95
C PHE A 288 -19.06 -8.66 6.17
N THR A 289 -20.14 -9.21 5.64
CA THR A 289 -21.20 -8.41 5.02
C THR A 289 -22.04 -7.79 6.12
N LEU A 290 -22.07 -6.45 6.20
CA LEU A 290 -22.88 -5.69 7.15
C LEU A 290 -24.24 -5.33 6.56
N TRP A 291 -24.29 -5.01 5.26
CA TRP A 291 -25.52 -4.79 4.50
C TRP A 291 -25.31 -5.13 3.02
N GLU A 292 -26.39 -5.50 2.36
CA GLU A 292 -26.37 -5.66 0.91
C GLU A 292 -26.72 -4.30 0.26
N PRO A 293 -25.92 -3.86 -0.74
CA PRO A 293 -26.26 -2.66 -1.50
C PRO A 293 -27.58 -2.88 -2.25
N LYS A 294 -28.45 -1.85 -2.20
CA LYS A 294 -29.72 -1.86 -2.94
C LYS A 294 -29.50 -1.57 -4.41
#